data_24282cd4c696aed3d5217117bec37919
#
_entry.id   24282cd4c696aed3d5217117bec37919
#
_cell.length_a   1.000
_cell.length_b   1.000
_cell.length_c   1.000
_cell.angle_alpha   90.00
_cell.angle_beta   90.00
_cell.angle_gamma   90.00
#
_symmetry.space_group_name_H-M   'P 1'
#
loop_
_entity.id
_entity.type
_entity.pdbx_description
1 polymer ?
#
loop_
_entity_poly.entity_id
_entity_poly.type
_entity_poly.pdbx_seq_one_letter_code
_entity_poly.pdbx_strand_id
1 'polypeptide(L)'
;MASEEMEQLVRREYKDGFVTDIESDTLPPGLDENTIAFISKKKGEPEWMLEWRLDAYRQWLKMEEPSWAHLNYPPIDYQEISYFSAPKRPEDRPQSLDEVDPKLLETYEKLGIPLHERAALAGVAVDAVFDSVSVATTFKKELAEAGVIFCSISEAIRDYPDLIKQYLGTVVPVADNYFAALNSAVFTDGSFVFVPEGVKCPMELSTYFRINAANTGQFERTLIICEDRAEVSYLEGCTAPMRDENQLHAAVVELVALDDAYIKYSTVQNWYPGDEEGKGGIYNFVTKRGDCRGERSRISWTQVETGSAITWKYPSCVLRGKDSIGEFYSVAVTNGRQQADTGTKMIHIGEGTRSYIVAKGISAGKSDQSYRGLVKIGPRAKGARNFTQCDSLLIGDKCGAHTFPYQEIGNSTATIEHEATTSKIGEDQLFYCQSRGISEEDAVSMIVNGFCKDVFQELPMEFAVEAEALLNVTLEGAVG
;
A
#
# COMPACT_ATOMS: atom_id res chain seq x y z
N MET A 1 -15.88 22.40 -21.36
CA MET A 1 -16.48 21.21 -20.69
C MET A 1 -15.41 20.34 -20.07
N ALA A 2 -14.46 19.74 -20.78
CA ALA A 2 -13.39 18.95 -20.13
C ALA A 2 -12.46 19.79 -19.22
N SER A 3 -12.25 21.07 -19.48
CA SER A 3 -11.45 21.95 -18.63
C SER A 3 -12.17 22.38 -17.34
N GLU A 4 -13.49 22.56 -17.38
CA GLU A 4 -14.28 22.94 -16.20
C GLU A 4 -14.51 21.76 -15.24
N GLU A 5 -14.63 20.54 -15.75
CA GLU A 5 -14.67 19.33 -14.93
C GLU A 5 -13.30 19.04 -14.30
N MET A 6 -12.21 19.30 -15.03
CA MET A 6 -10.85 19.18 -14.48
C MET A 6 -10.54 20.28 -13.46
N GLU A 7 -10.96 21.53 -13.68
CA GLU A 7 -10.83 22.61 -12.69
C GLU A 7 -11.67 22.35 -11.42
N GLN A 8 -12.82 21.69 -11.53
CA GLN A 8 -13.60 21.25 -10.36
C GLN A 8 -12.97 20.08 -9.63
N LEU A 9 -12.20 19.23 -10.31
CA LEU A 9 -11.42 18.15 -9.69
C LEU A 9 -10.18 18.69 -8.94
N VAL A 10 -9.56 19.75 -9.41
CA VAL A 10 -8.34 20.35 -8.86
C VAL A 10 -8.62 21.24 -7.62
N ARG A 11 -9.82 21.82 -7.49
CA ARG A 11 -10.21 22.70 -6.36
C ARG A 11 -10.91 21.96 -5.22
N ARG A 12 -10.55 20.70 -4.91
CA ARG A 12 -11.23 19.97 -3.86
C ARG A 12 -10.38 19.89 -2.60
N GLU A 13 -10.89 20.47 -1.48
CA GLU A 13 -10.58 20.04 -0.12
C GLU A 13 -10.56 18.50 -0.05
N TYR A 14 -9.83 17.91 0.90
CA TYR A 14 -9.80 16.46 1.12
C TYR A 14 -11.22 15.89 1.22
N LYS A 15 -11.80 15.54 0.05
CA LYS A 15 -13.22 15.14 -0.09
C LYS A 15 -13.52 13.80 0.56
N ASP A 16 -12.48 12.98 0.80
CA ASP A 16 -12.61 11.66 1.41
C ASP A 16 -12.64 11.74 2.95
N GLY A 17 -12.54 12.95 3.52
CA GLY A 17 -12.56 13.22 4.96
C GLY A 17 -13.91 13.05 5.65
N PHE A 18 -14.99 12.72 4.93
CA PHE A 18 -16.32 12.50 5.52
C PHE A 18 -16.38 11.19 6.35
N VAL A 19 -17.25 11.17 7.34
CA VAL A 19 -17.57 9.97 8.15
C VAL A 19 -18.88 9.38 7.64
N THR A 20 -18.91 8.06 7.41
CA THR A 20 -20.15 7.35 7.09
C THR A 20 -20.93 7.09 8.39
N ASP A 21 -22.14 7.61 8.49
CA ASP A 21 -23.04 7.38 9.64
C ASP A 21 -23.70 5.99 9.54
N ILE A 22 -22.97 4.98 10.03
CA ILE A 22 -23.44 3.59 10.08
C ILE A 22 -23.22 3.01 11.48
N GLU A 23 -24.18 2.22 11.94
CA GLU A 23 -24.06 1.54 13.23
C GLU A 23 -23.03 0.41 13.13
N SER A 24 -22.01 0.45 13.98
CA SER A 24 -20.90 -0.50 13.99
C SER A 24 -20.81 -1.27 15.30
N ASP A 25 -20.38 -2.52 15.22
CA ASP A 25 -19.99 -3.37 16.36
C ASP A 25 -18.47 -3.19 16.55
N THR A 26 -18.09 -2.34 17.51
CA THR A 26 -16.69 -2.00 17.77
C THR A 26 -16.25 -2.59 19.11
N LEU A 27 -15.12 -3.30 19.10
CA LEU A 27 -14.52 -3.85 20.31
C LEU A 27 -13.99 -2.71 21.20
N PRO A 28 -14.12 -2.76 22.53
CA PRO A 28 -13.43 -1.84 23.41
C PRO A 28 -11.91 -1.83 23.16
N PRO A 29 -11.22 -0.70 23.38
CA PRO A 29 -9.77 -0.63 23.28
C PRO A 29 -9.08 -1.65 24.18
N GLY A 30 -7.91 -2.10 23.74
CA GLY A 30 -7.05 -3.01 24.49
C GLY A 30 -6.65 -4.26 23.68
N LEU A 31 -5.44 -4.70 23.90
CA LEU A 31 -4.85 -5.86 23.25
C LEU A 31 -4.40 -6.89 24.28
N ASP A 32 -5.09 -8.02 24.28
CA ASP A 32 -4.75 -9.20 25.04
C ASP A 32 -5.17 -10.49 24.30
N GLU A 33 -4.96 -11.66 24.89
CA GLU A 33 -5.34 -12.94 24.28
C GLU A 33 -6.88 -13.06 24.09
N ASN A 34 -7.70 -12.38 24.91
CA ASN A 34 -9.16 -12.38 24.75
C ASN A 34 -9.59 -11.57 23.53
N THR A 35 -8.95 -10.42 23.30
CA THR A 35 -9.15 -9.59 22.08
C THR A 35 -8.89 -10.43 20.83
N ILE A 36 -7.79 -11.18 20.82
CA ILE A 36 -7.41 -12.05 19.68
C ILE A 36 -8.41 -13.20 19.50
N ALA A 37 -8.79 -13.87 20.59
CA ALA A 37 -9.80 -14.92 20.56
C ALA A 37 -11.16 -14.41 20.08
N PHE A 38 -11.53 -13.18 20.45
CA PHE A 38 -12.75 -12.53 19.97
C PHE A 38 -12.70 -12.30 18.45
N ILE A 39 -11.60 -11.74 17.91
CA ILE A 39 -11.41 -11.51 16.47
C ILE A 39 -11.55 -12.84 15.72
N SER A 40 -10.82 -13.87 16.14
CA SER A 40 -10.84 -15.19 15.52
C SER A 40 -12.25 -15.80 15.52
N LYS A 41 -12.97 -15.69 16.64
CA LYS A 41 -14.35 -16.15 16.76
C LYS A 41 -15.30 -15.38 15.84
N LYS A 42 -15.19 -14.03 15.78
CA LYS A 42 -16.03 -13.19 14.90
C LYS A 42 -15.80 -13.50 13.41
N LYS A 43 -14.57 -13.86 13.04
CA LYS A 43 -14.21 -14.26 11.68
C LYS A 43 -14.55 -15.71 11.36
N GLY A 44 -14.95 -16.53 12.34
CA GLY A 44 -15.25 -17.94 12.17
C GLY A 44 -14.02 -18.76 11.77
N GLU A 45 -12.86 -18.41 12.32
CA GLU A 45 -11.60 -19.04 11.99
C GLU A 45 -11.45 -20.43 12.61
N PRO A 46 -10.74 -21.36 11.95
CA PRO A 46 -10.40 -22.66 12.54
C PRO A 46 -9.37 -22.51 13.67
N GLU A 47 -9.33 -23.48 14.59
CA GLU A 47 -8.48 -23.47 15.79
C GLU A 47 -6.99 -23.22 15.50
N TRP A 48 -6.45 -23.83 14.42
CA TRP A 48 -5.04 -23.63 14.03
C TRP A 48 -4.72 -22.15 13.73
N MET A 49 -5.69 -21.37 13.26
CA MET A 49 -5.50 -19.95 12.97
C MET A 49 -5.49 -19.13 14.27
N LEU A 50 -6.34 -19.47 15.23
CA LEU A 50 -6.28 -18.86 16.56
C LEU A 50 -4.94 -19.14 17.25
N GLU A 51 -4.45 -20.37 17.21
CA GLU A 51 -3.13 -20.73 17.76
C GLU A 51 -2.02 -19.90 17.10
N TRP A 52 -2.03 -19.78 15.77
CA TRP A 52 -1.06 -18.99 15.02
C TRP A 52 -1.07 -17.51 15.45
N ARG A 53 -2.25 -16.93 15.65
CA ARG A 53 -2.40 -15.56 16.14
C ARG A 53 -1.87 -15.36 17.56
N LEU A 54 -2.20 -16.27 18.46
CA LEU A 54 -1.73 -16.23 19.85
C LEU A 54 -0.21 -16.37 19.94
N ASP A 55 0.38 -17.23 19.12
CA ASP A 55 1.84 -17.36 19.03
C ASP A 55 2.47 -16.07 18.49
N ALA A 56 1.87 -15.42 17.49
CA ALA A 56 2.31 -14.13 17.00
C ALA A 56 2.25 -13.05 18.07
N TYR A 57 1.17 -12.98 18.85
CA TYR A 57 1.04 -12.04 19.96
C TYR A 57 2.10 -12.26 21.04
N ARG A 58 2.34 -13.51 21.43
CA ARG A 58 3.38 -13.85 22.42
C ARG A 58 4.79 -13.54 21.94
N GLN A 59 5.03 -13.60 20.63
CA GLN A 59 6.29 -13.15 20.04
C GLN A 59 6.38 -11.62 20.05
N TRP A 60 5.30 -10.91 19.66
CA TRP A 60 5.24 -9.47 19.67
C TRP A 60 5.51 -8.86 21.04
N LEU A 61 4.98 -9.44 22.11
CA LEU A 61 5.24 -9.03 23.50
C LEU A 61 6.72 -9.09 23.92
N LYS A 62 7.56 -9.81 23.18
CA LYS A 62 9.01 -9.94 23.43
C LYS A 62 9.82 -9.03 22.54
N MET A 63 9.20 -8.35 21.58
CA MET A 63 9.87 -7.45 20.66
C MET A 63 9.85 -6.02 21.19
N GLU A 64 10.79 -5.23 20.76
CA GLU A 64 10.85 -3.79 21.00
C GLU A 64 10.43 -3.04 19.73
N GLU A 65 9.66 -1.96 19.90
CA GLU A 65 9.31 -1.10 18.77
C GLU A 65 10.60 -0.48 18.20
N PRO A 66 10.84 -0.60 16.87
CA PRO A 66 12.07 -0.11 16.29
C PRO A 66 12.13 1.42 16.29
N SER A 67 13.32 1.99 16.57
CA SER A 67 13.56 3.43 16.65
C SER A 67 14.59 3.95 15.63
N TRP A 68 14.93 3.14 14.63
CA TRP A 68 15.99 3.46 13.65
C TRP A 68 15.53 4.32 12.47
N ALA A 69 14.21 4.44 12.25
CA ALA A 69 13.67 5.25 11.17
C ALA A 69 13.89 6.74 11.45
N HIS A 70 14.04 7.52 10.40
CA HIS A 70 14.12 8.97 10.48
C HIS A 70 12.73 9.60 10.60
N LEU A 71 12.03 9.23 11.67
CA LEU A 71 10.66 9.62 11.98
C LEU A 71 10.59 10.08 13.44
N ASN A 72 9.78 11.10 13.69
CA ASN A 72 9.54 11.59 15.04
C ASN A 72 8.04 11.67 15.29
N TYR A 73 7.53 10.78 16.12
CA TYR A 73 6.14 10.70 16.52
C TYR A 73 6.03 10.30 18.01
N PRO A 74 4.95 10.69 18.72
CA PRO A 74 4.75 10.26 20.09
C PRO A 74 4.62 8.74 20.20
N PRO A 75 5.02 8.13 21.34
CA PRO A 75 4.81 6.71 21.57
C PRO A 75 3.36 6.30 21.34
N ILE A 76 3.15 5.17 20.68
CA ILE A 76 1.83 4.61 20.44
C ILE A 76 1.39 3.84 21.67
N ASP A 77 0.22 4.15 22.21
CA ASP A 77 -0.42 3.34 23.25
C ASP A 77 -1.28 2.25 22.59
N TYR A 78 -0.74 1.05 22.51
CA TYR A 78 -1.44 -0.10 21.92
C TYR A 78 -2.63 -0.57 22.75
N GLN A 79 -2.79 -0.09 24.00
CA GLN A 79 -3.94 -0.41 24.84
C GLN A 79 -5.10 0.58 24.65
N GLU A 80 -4.87 1.72 24.00
CA GLU A 80 -5.92 2.68 23.65
C GLU A 80 -6.52 2.44 22.26
N ILE A 81 -6.02 1.46 21.50
CA ILE A 81 -6.51 1.10 20.15
C ILE A 81 -7.61 0.04 20.25
N SER A 82 -8.70 0.23 19.51
CA SER A 82 -9.65 -0.84 19.19
C SER A 82 -9.16 -1.65 18.00
N TYR A 83 -9.15 -2.97 18.10
CA TYR A 83 -8.61 -3.88 17.10
C TYR A 83 -9.67 -4.53 16.19
N PHE A 84 -10.92 -4.17 16.38
CA PHE A 84 -12.01 -4.65 15.53
C PHE A 84 -13.16 -3.64 15.50
N SER A 85 -13.62 -3.31 14.31
CA SER A 85 -14.86 -2.59 14.05
C SER A 85 -15.49 -3.13 12.78
N ALA A 86 -16.78 -3.38 12.79
CA ALA A 86 -17.53 -3.83 11.63
C ALA A 86 -18.92 -3.22 11.62
N PRO A 87 -19.49 -2.86 10.46
CA PRO A 87 -20.89 -2.50 10.35
C PRO A 87 -21.77 -3.62 10.92
N LYS A 88 -22.80 -3.26 11.67
CA LYS A 88 -23.80 -4.25 12.13
C LYS A 88 -24.49 -4.84 10.90
N ARG A 89 -24.34 -6.15 10.68
CA ARG A 89 -24.94 -6.88 9.58
C ARG A 89 -26.14 -7.70 10.05
N PRO A 90 -27.15 -7.94 9.18
CA PRO A 90 -28.01 -9.10 9.30
C PRO A 90 -27.14 -10.38 9.37
N GLU A 91 -27.65 -11.43 9.99
CA GLU A 91 -26.91 -12.70 10.25
C GLU A 91 -26.34 -13.37 8.99
N ASP A 92 -26.86 -13.05 7.78
CA ASP A 92 -26.40 -13.59 6.51
C ASP A 92 -25.49 -12.61 5.75
N ARG A 93 -24.41 -13.12 5.14
CA ARG A 93 -23.52 -12.35 4.29
C ARG A 93 -24.22 -11.96 3.00
N PRO A 94 -24.04 -10.72 2.50
CA PRO A 94 -24.54 -10.36 1.21
C PRO A 94 -23.89 -11.24 0.12
N GLN A 95 -24.74 -11.93 -0.64
CA GLN A 95 -24.33 -12.73 -1.80
C GLN A 95 -24.32 -11.92 -3.09
N SER A 96 -24.93 -10.73 -3.05
CA SER A 96 -24.97 -9.77 -4.15
C SER A 96 -24.85 -8.35 -3.64
N LEU A 97 -24.51 -7.41 -4.52
CA LEU A 97 -24.46 -5.97 -4.21
C LEU A 97 -25.82 -5.41 -3.76
N ASP A 98 -26.92 -6.02 -4.19
CA ASP A 98 -28.28 -5.60 -3.84
C ASP A 98 -28.61 -5.86 -2.35
N GLU A 99 -27.84 -6.72 -1.69
CA GLU A 99 -27.99 -7.05 -0.26
C GLU A 99 -27.06 -6.22 0.64
N VAL A 100 -26.17 -5.39 0.05
CA VAL A 100 -25.26 -4.50 0.79
C VAL A 100 -26.03 -3.29 1.30
N ASP A 101 -25.70 -2.82 2.53
CA ASP A 101 -26.30 -1.61 3.10
C ASP A 101 -26.15 -0.43 2.12
N PRO A 102 -27.27 0.23 1.74
CA PRO A 102 -27.22 1.36 0.80
C PRO A 102 -26.26 2.48 1.21
N LYS A 103 -26.06 2.72 2.49
CA LYS A 103 -25.10 3.73 3.00
C LYS A 103 -23.65 3.35 2.69
N LEU A 104 -23.31 2.07 2.69
CA LEU A 104 -21.99 1.59 2.28
C LEU A 104 -21.80 1.77 0.77
N LEU A 105 -22.79 1.41 -0.04
CA LEU A 105 -22.75 1.63 -1.48
C LEU A 105 -22.58 3.12 -1.81
N GLU A 106 -23.36 4.00 -1.16
CA GLU A 106 -23.23 5.46 -1.30
C GLU A 106 -21.84 5.96 -0.89
N THR A 107 -21.25 5.38 0.15
CA THR A 107 -19.89 5.71 0.59
C THR A 107 -18.88 5.44 -0.51
N TYR A 108 -18.90 4.25 -1.09
CA TYR A 108 -17.98 3.89 -2.18
C TYR A 108 -18.25 4.69 -3.46
N GLU A 109 -19.50 5.02 -3.75
CA GLU A 109 -19.85 5.91 -4.87
C GLU A 109 -19.28 7.32 -4.67
N LYS A 110 -19.39 7.89 -3.46
CA LYS A 110 -18.78 9.19 -3.10
C LYS A 110 -17.25 9.17 -3.23
N LEU A 111 -16.61 8.04 -2.92
CA LEU A 111 -15.18 7.86 -3.09
C LEU A 111 -14.78 7.68 -4.57
N GLY A 112 -15.76 7.60 -5.47
CA GLY A 112 -15.51 7.38 -6.90
C GLY A 112 -15.19 5.92 -7.24
N ILE A 113 -15.48 4.98 -6.32
CA ILE A 113 -15.23 3.55 -6.48
C ILE A 113 -16.50 2.89 -7.05
N PRO A 114 -16.51 2.50 -8.32
CA PRO A 114 -17.70 1.97 -8.95
C PRO A 114 -17.89 0.49 -8.60
N LEU A 115 -18.80 0.19 -7.67
CA LEU A 115 -19.15 -1.21 -7.34
C LEU A 115 -20.13 -1.84 -8.33
N HIS A 116 -20.77 -1.04 -9.19
CA HIS A 116 -21.80 -1.48 -10.16
C HIS A 116 -21.30 -1.41 -11.63
N GLU A 117 -22.11 -0.87 -12.52
CA GLU A 117 -21.92 -0.89 -13.98
C GLU A 117 -20.59 -0.34 -14.50
N ARG A 118 -19.96 0.62 -13.81
CA ARG A 118 -18.69 1.19 -14.27
C ARG A 118 -17.52 0.22 -14.11
N ALA A 119 -17.55 -0.63 -13.07
CA ALA A 119 -16.57 -1.70 -12.90
C ALA A 119 -16.66 -2.73 -14.03
N ALA A 120 -17.88 -3.06 -14.45
CA ALA A 120 -18.12 -3.94 -15.60
C ALA A 120 -17.56 -3.36 -16.91
N LEU A 121 -17.68 -2.05 -17.10
CA LEU A 121 -17.18 -1.36 -18.31
C LEU A 121 -15.65 -1.20 -18.31
N ALA A 122 -15.06 -1.06 -17.13
CA ALA A 122 -13.60 -0.92 -16.98
C ALA A 122 -12.84 -2.26 -17.01
N GLY A 123 -13.54 -3.40 -16.88
CA GLY A 123 -12.90 -4.72 -16.80
C GLY A 123 -12.03 -4.91 -15.54
N VAL A 124 -12.46 -4.30 -14.41
CA VAL A 124 -11.77 -4.37 -13.11
C VAL A 124 -12.64 -5.11 -12.11
N ALA A 125 -12.10 -6.12 -11.43
CA ALA A 125 -12.76 -6.76 -10.30
C ALA A 125 -12.38 -6.02 -9.01
N VAL A 126 -13.39 -5.65 -8.22
CA VAL A 126 -13.23 -4.84 -7.00
C VAL A 126 -13.64 -5.61 -5.76
N ASP A 127 -12.81 -5.58 -4.72
CA ASP A 127 -13.18 -5.93 -3.34
C ASP A 127 -13.21 -4.65 -2.48
N ALA A 128 -14.30 -4.43 -1.78
CA ALA A 128 -14.51 -3.25 -0.94
C ALA A 128 -14.42 -3.65 0.54
N VAL A 129 -13.45 -3.10 1.25
CA VAL A 129 -13.22 -3.36 2.68
C VAL A 129 -13.56 -2.12 3.50
N PHE A 130 -14.45 -2.25 4.47
CA PHE A 130 -14.87 -1.20 5.37
C PHE A 130 -14.53 -1.58 6.81
N ASP A 131 -13.66 -0.79 7.43
CA ASP A 131 -13.04 -1.11 8.73
C ASP A 131 -12.44 -2.55 8.71
N SER A 132 -12.98 -3.45 9.52
CA SER A 132 -12.45 -4.80 9.72
C SER A 132 -13.07 -5.88 8.84
N VAL A 133 -13.87 -5.54 7.83
CA VAL A 133 -14.58 -6.56 7.02
C VAL A 133 -14.70 -6.21 5.53
N SER A 134 -14.56 -7.19 4.67
CA SER A 134 -14.97 -7.10 3.26
C SER A 134 -16.48 -7.03 3.18
N VAL A 135 -17.00 -6.03 2.47
CA VAL A 135 -18.43 -5.76 2.35
C VAL A 135 -18.98 -6.16 0.99
N ALA A 136 -18.15 -6.18 -0.05
CA ALA A 136 -18.57 -6.56 -1.40
C ALA A 136 -17.35 -7.00 -2.23
N THR A 137 -17.50 -8.06 -3.03
CA THR A 137 -16.52 -8.49 -4.04
C THR A 137 -17.25 -8.70 -5.37
N THR A 138 -16.75 -8.08 -6.43
CA THR A 138 -17.36 -8.16 -7.78
C THR A 138 -16.69 -9.24 -8.64
N PHE A 139 -17.33 -9.69 -9.72
CA PHE A 139 -16.79 -10.62 -10.74
C PHE A 139 -16.27 -11.98 -10.22
N LYS A 140 -16.69 -12.41 -9.04
CA LYS A 140 -16.25 -13.71 -8.47
C LYS A 140 -16.50 -14.88 -9.42
N LYS A 141 -17.63 -14.87 -10.16
CA LYS A 141 -18.01 -15.96 -11.07
C LYS A 141 -17.11 -16.02 -12.29
N GLU A 142 -16.86 -14.88 -12.92
CA GLU A 142 -16.00 -14.76 -14.11
C GLU A 142 -14.55 -15.15 -13.78
N LEU A 143 -14.05 -14.74 -12.62
CA LEU A 143 -12.73 -15.14 -12.14
C LEU A 143 -12.65 -16.63 -11.83
N ALA A 144 -13.69 -17.19 -11.21
CA ALA A 144 -13.76 -18.62 -10.91
C ALA A 144 -13.83 -19.47 -12.19
N GLU A 145 -14.48 -19.01 -13.28
CA GLU A 145 -14.47 -19.67 -14.59
C GLU A 145 -13.07 -19.74 -15.21
N ALA A 146 -12.21 -18.74 -14.91
CA ALA A 146 -10.79 -18.75 -15.27
C ALA A 146 -9.92 -19.55 -14.27
N GLY A 147 -10.48 -20.05 -13.18
CA GLY A 147 -9.77 -20.72 -12.11
C GLY A 147 -9.09 -19.77 -11.12
N VAL A 148 -9.27 -18.47 -11.24
CA VAL A 148 -8.70 -17.47 -10.35
C VAL A 148 -9.54 -17.35 -9.09
N ILE A 149 -8.88 -17.41 -7.92
CA ILE A 149 -9.52 -17.13 -6.64
C ILE A 149 -9.22 -15.67 -6.28
N PHE A 150 -10.26 -14.88 -6.07
CA PHE A 150 -10.17 -13.52 -5.53
C PHE A 150 -11.26 -13.35 -4.47
N CYS A 151 -10.85 -13.24 -3.22
CA CYS A 151 -11.77 -13.11 -2.09
C CYS A 151 -11.06 -12.45 -0.90
N SER A 152 -11.80 -12.18 0.17
CA SER A 152 -11.18 -11.71 1.40
C SER A 152 -10.29 -12.80 2.02
N ILE A 153 -9.23 -12.39 2.73
CA ILE A 153 -8.35 -13.34 3.44
C ILE A 153 -9.13 -14.15 4.50
N SER A 154 -10.15 -13.56 5.11
CA SER A 154 -11.04 -14.23 6.07
C SER A 154 -11.86 -15.35 5.42
N GLU A 155 -12.31 -15.14 4.18
CA GLU A 155 -12.98 -16.20 3.38
C GLU A 155 -11.98 -17.30 3.03
N ALA A 156 -10.79 -16.91 2.57
CA ALA A 156 -9.76 -17.88 2.19
C ALA A 156 -9.29 -18.77 3.33
N ILE A 157 -9.17 -18.26 4.55
CA ILE A 157 -8.81 -19.04 5.75
C ILE A 157 -9.81 -20.17 5.99
N ARG A 158 -11.09 -19.98 5.69
CA ARG A 158 -12.14 -20.99 5.89
C ARG A 158 -12.29 -21.92 4.71
N ASP A 159 -12.29 -21.36 3.49
CA ASP A 159 -12.69 -22.07 2.29
C ASP A 159 -11.50 -22.72 1.56
N TYR A 160 -10.29 -22.18 1.76
CA TYR A 160 -9.03 -22.66 1.15
C TYR A 160 -7.92 -22.88 2.19
N PRO A 161 -8.17 -23.57 3.32
CA PRO A 161 -7.24 -23.67 4.44
C PRO A 161 -5.87 -24.27 4.07
N ASP A 162 -5.83 -25.16 3.08
CA ASP A 162 -4.57 -25.80 2.67
C ASP A 162 -3.64 -24.82 1.95
N LEU A 163 -4.18 -23.96 1.08
CA LEU A 163 -3.42 -22.89 0.43
C LEU A 163 -2.91 -21.88 1.47
N ILE A 164 -3.78 -21.48 2.40
CA ILE A 164 -3.38 -20.56 3.46
C ILE A 164 -2.27 -21.16 4.32
N LYS A 165 -2.38 -22.41 4.77
CA LYS A 165 -1.33 -23.08 5.55
C LYS A 165 0.00 -23.21 4.79
N GLN A 166 -0.08 -23.38 3.46
CA GLN A 166 1.12 -23.51 2.62
C GLN A 166 1.87 -22.21 2.46
N TYR A 167 1.17 -21.05 2.40
CA TYR A 167 1.77 -19.80 1.96
C TYR A 167 1.77 -18.68 3.00
N LEU A 168 0.77 -18.60 3.90
CA LEU A 168 0.67 -17.53 4.88
C LEU A 168 1.88 -17.49 5.82
N GLY A 169 2.51 -16.33 5.97
CA GLY A 169 3.67 -16.14 6.83
C GLY A 169 4.97 -16.73 6.28
N THR A 170 4.99 -17.25 5.04
CA THR A 170 6.21 -17.80 4.43
C THR A 170 7.09 -16.74 3.79
N VAL A 171 6.53 -15.58 3.43
CA VAL A 171 7.24 -14.44 2.86
C VAL A 171 7.44 -13.36 3.92
N VAL A 172 6.43 -13.11 4.74
CA VAL A 172 6.52 -12.25 5.93
C VAL A 172 6.29 -13.11 7.18
N PRO A 173 7.32 -13.77 7.70
CA PRO A 173 7.19 -14.50 8.95
C PRO A 173 6.84 -13.57 10.12
N VAL A 174 6.24 -14.10 11.17
CA VAL A 174 5.88 -13.33 12.37
C VAL A 174 7.08 -12.54 12.92
N ALA A 175 8.26 -13.09 12.86
CA ALA A 175 9.49 -12.47 13.35
C ALA A 175 10.15 -11.48 12.37
N ASP A 176 9.51 -11.12 11.24
CA ASP A 176 10.09 -10.18 10.25
C ASP A 176 10.36 -8.81 10.88
N ASN A 177 9.40 -8.27 11.57
CA ASN A 177 9.51 -7.03 12.34
C ASN A 177 8.35 -6.87 13.32
N TYR A 178 8.45 -5.84 14.20
CA TYR A 178 7.50 -5.54 15.25
C TYR A 178 6.05 -5.38 14.73
N PHE A 179 5.84 -4.60 13.66
CA PHE A 179 4.50 -4.35 13.10
C PHE A 179 3.95 -5.55 12.32
N ALA A 180 4.82 -6.38 11.73
CA ALA A 180 4.40 -7.63 11.11
C ALA A 180 3.95 -8.66 12.16
N ALA A 181 4.60 -8.71 13.32
CA ALA A 181 4.18 -9.53 14.45
C ALA A 181 2.83 -9.07 15.00
N LEU A 182 2.64 -7.76 15.22
CA LEU A 182 1.37 -7.17 15.63
C LEU A 182 0.27 -7.48 14.61
N ASN A 183 0.51 -7.21 13.33
CA ASN A 183 -0.45 -7.54 12.27
C ASN A 183 -0.82 -9.03 12.30
N SER A 184 0.16 -9.91 12.42
CA SER A 184 -0.09 -11.36 12.47
C SER A 184 -1.04 -11.76 13.59
N ALA A 185 -0.96 -11.10 14.74
CA ALA A 185 -1.86 -11.36 15.86
C ALA A 185 -3.30 -10.84 15.62
N VAL A 186 -3.44 -9.66 14.98
CA VAL A 186 -4.72 -8.92 15.00
C VAL A 186 -5.31 -8.60 13.63
N PHE A 187 -4.71 -9.01 12.51
CA PHE A 187 -5.28 -8.67 11.20
C PHE A 187 -6.74 -9.12 11.10
N THR A 188 -7.57 -8.27 10.50
CA THR A 188 -9.01 -8.50 10.48
C THR A 188 -9.53 -8.86 9.10
N ASP A 189 -9.00 -8.23 8.06
CA ASP A 189 -9.28 -8.60 6.68
C ASP A 189 -8.11 -8.24 5.76
N GLY A 190 -8.34 -8.31 4.46
CA GLY A 190 -7.38 -8.09 3.39
C GLY A 190 -7.72 -8.99 2.22
N SER A 191 -6.85 -9.07 1.23
CA SER A 191 -7.13 -9.80 -0.01
C SER A 191 -6.38 -11.13 -0.08
N PHE A 192 -7.05 -12.12 -0.62
CA PHE A 192 -6.45 -13.36 -1.06
C PHE A 192 -6.62 -13.52 -2.58
N VAL A 193 -5.51 -13.72 -3.27
CA VAL A 193 -5.49 -13.99 -4.72
C VAL A 193 -4.66 -15.23 -4.99
N PHE A 194 -5.25 -16.16 -5.73
CA PHE A 194 -4.54 -17.33 -6.26
C PHE A 194 -4.79 -17.42 -7.75
N VAL A 195 -3.73 -17.40 -8.55
CA VAL A 195 -3.79 -17.55 -10.00
C VAL A 195 -3.09 -18.85 -10.38
N PRO A 196 -3.85 -19.83 -10.92
CA PRO A 196 -3.32 -21.15 -11.24
C PRO A 196 -2.37 -21.12 -12.43
N GLU A 197 -1.62 -22.22 -12.59
CA GLU A 197 -0.62 -22.43 -13.64
C GLU A 197 -1.13 -22.04 -15.03
N GLY A 198 -0.35 -21.23 -15.75
CA GLY A 198 -0.61 -20.84 -17.13
C GLY A 198 -1.74 -19.83 -17.32
N VAL A 199 -2.38 -19.37 -16.26
CA VAL A 199 -3.50 -18.43 -16.34
C VAL A 199 -2.99 -16.99 -16.28
N LYS A 200 -3.41 -16.18 -17.27
CA LYS A 200 -3.35 -14.73 -17.20
C LYS A 200 -4.67 -14.23 -16.65
N CYS A 201 -4.65 -13.55 -15.51
CA CYS A 201 -5.88 -13.01 -14.93
C CYS A 201 -6.62 -12.17 -15.97
N PRO A 202 -7.91 -12.47 -16.26
CA PRO A 202 -8.62 -11.86 -17.39
C PRO A 202 -8.93 -10.38 -17.20
N MET A 203 -8.78 -9.88 -15.98
CA MET A 203 -9.05 -8.49 -15.61
C MET A 203 -8.11 -8.03 -14.51
N GLU A 204 -8.02 -6.73 -14.31
CA GLU A 204 -7.31 -6.14 -13.19
C GLU A 204 -8.10 -6.37 -11.90
N LEU A 205 -7.39 -6.70 -10.82
CA LEU A 205 -7.99 -6.85 -9.49
C LEU A 205 -7.73 -5.60 -8.68
N SER A 206 -8.71 -5.17 -7.91
CA SER A 206 -8.56 -3.99 -7.06
C SER A 206 -9.20 -4.21 -5.70
N THR A 207 -8.57 -3.72 -4.64
CA THR A 207 -9.15 -3.67 -3.30
C THR A 207 -9.07 -2.26 -2.76
N TYR A 208 -10.19 -1.79 -2.23
CA TYR A 208 -10.30 -0.48 -1.60
C TYR A 208 -10.57 -0.63 -0.10
N PHE A 209 -9.69 -0.06 0.70
CA PHE A 209 -9.78 -0.04 2.15
C PHE A 209 -10.28 1.32 2.62
N ARG A 210 -11.33 1.32 3.44
CA ARG A 210 -11.89 2.51 4.06
C ARG A 210 -11.89 2.35 5.57
N ILE A 211 -11.05 3.11 6.27
CA ILE A 211 -11.18 3.29 7.72
C ILE A 211 -12.35 4.25 7.97
N ASN A 212 -13.23 3.94 8.90
CA ASN A 212 -14.35 4.82 9.25
C ASN A 212 -14.53 5.01 10.76
N ALA A 213 -14.33 3.94 11.55
CA ALA A 213 -14.53 4.00 13.01
C ALA A 213 -13.43 4.82 13.72
N ALA A 214 -13.81 5.56 14.77
CA ALA A 214 -12.88 6.31 15.60
C ALA A 214 -12.08 5.38 16.53
N ASN A 215 -10.87 5.79 16.92
CA ASN A 215 -9.99 5.05 17.84
C ASN A 215 -9.74 3.59 17.44
N THR A 216 -9.85 3.27 16.17
CA THR A 216 -9.59 1.93 15.64
C THR A 216 -8.27 1.89 14.87
N GLY A 217 -7.51 0.81 15.05
CA GLY A 217 -6.43 0.46 14.14
C GLY A 217 -6.95 -0.31 12.94
N GLN A 218 -6.28 -0.16 11.80
CA GLN A 218 -6.53 -0.94 10.60
C GLN A 218 -5.37 -1.92 10.39
N PHE A 219 -5.69 -3.21 10.36
CA PHE A 219 -4.70 -4.28 10.27
C PHE A 219 -5.09 -5.22 9.13
N GLU A 220 -4.51 -4.99 7.96
CA GLU A 220 -4.81 -5.74 6.75
C GLU A 220 -3.73 -6.75 6.45
N ARG A 221 -4.14 -7.90 5.89
CA ARG A 221 -3.19 -8.89 5.39
C ARG A 221 -3.57 -9.37 4.01
N THR A 222 -2.72 -9.10 3.03
CA THR A 222 -2.91 -9.51 1.64
C THR A 222 -1.92 -10.60 1.27
N LEU A 223 -2.41 -11.66 0.63
CA LEU A 223 -1.60 -12.76 0.12
C LEU A 223 -1.94 -13.02 -1.35
N ILE A 224 -0.95 -12.87 -2.24
CA ILE A 224 -1.10 -13.12 -3.68
C ILE A 224 -0.11 -14.19 -4.12
N ILE A 225 -0.63 -15.21 -4.79
CA ILE A 225 0.14 -16.35 -5.28
C ILE A 225 -0.11 -16.49 -6.78
N CYS A 226 0.94 -16.46 -7.56
CA CYS A 226 0.93 -16.81 -8.98
C CYS A 226 1.74 -18.09 -9.19
N GLU A 227 1.07 -19.16 -9.67
CA GLU A 227 1.72 -20.40 -10.06
C GLU A 227 2.51 -20.22 -11.36
N ASP A 228 3.11 -21.29 -11.88
CA ASP A 228 3.97 -21.26 -13.08
C ASP A 228 3.26 -20.60 -14.27
N ARG A 229 3.91 -19.63 -14.89
CA ARG A 229 3.39 -18.89 -16.07
C ARG A 229 2.09 -18.11 -15.82
N ALA A 230 1.75 -17.89 -14.57
CA ALA A 230 0.57 -17.10 -14.19
C ALA A 230 0.90 -15.60 -14.16
N GLU A 231 -0.10 -14.77 -14.46
CA GLU A 231 0.04 -13.31 -14.45
C GLU A 231 -1.14 -12.65 -13.76
N VAL A 232 -0.87 -11.64 -12.92
CA VAL A 232 -1.89 -10.80 -12.29
C VAL A 232 -1.43 -9.35 -12.16
N SER A 233 -2.35 -8.43 -12.36
CA SER A 233 -2.24 -7.02 -11.96
C SER A 233 -3.22 -6.77 -10.83
N TYR A 234 -2.73 -6.22 -9.73
CA TYR A 234 -3.50 -5.94 -8.53
C TYR A 234 -3.25 -4.51 -8.04
N LEU A 235 -4.32 -3.82 -7.71
CA LEU A 235 -4.28 -2.47 -7.17
C LEU A 235 -4.86 -2.41 -5.76
N GLU A 236 -4.21 -1.67 -4.89
CA GLU A 236 -4.68 -1.32 -3.55
C GLU A 236 -4.93 0.18 -3.45
N GLY A 237 -6.16 0.56 -3.11
CA GLY A 237 -6.53 1.93 -2.76
C GLY A 237 -6.90 2.03 -1.28
N CYS A 238 -6.47 3.11 -0.61
CA CYS A 238 -6.74 3.30 0.82
C CYS A 238 -7.15 4.74 1.10
N THR A 239 -8.19 4.90 1.95
CA THR A 239 -8.66 6.22 2.41
C THR A 239 -9.10 6.18 3.88
N ALA A 240 -9.07 7.35 4.54
CA ALA A 240 -9.56 7.52 5.92
C ALA A 240 -10.28 8.87 6.08
N PRO A 241 -11.22 9.02 7.04
CA PRO A 241 -11.85 10.30 7.36
C PRO A 241 -10.88 11.24 8.09
N MET A 242 -11.19 12.52 8.10
CA MET A 242 -10.52 13.51 8.94
C MET A 242 -10.90 13.27 10.42
N ARG A 243 -9.91 13.11 11.28
CA ARG A 243 -10.08 12.95 12.72
C ARG A 243 -8.96 13.61 13.50
N ASP A 244 -9.28 14.07 14.72
CA ASP A 244 -8.34 14.72 15.64
C ASP A 244 -7.40 13.73 16.36
N GLU A 245 -7.71 12.44 16.34
CA GLU A 245 -6.87 11.38 16.88
C GLU A 245 -5.97 10.77 15.78
N ASN A 246 -4.80 10.29 16.19
CA ASN A 246 -3.93 9.49 15.31
C ASN A 246 -4.49 8.06 15.23
N GLN A 247 -4.51 7.51 14.00
CA GLN A 247 -4.94 6.13 13.78
C GLN A 247 -3.80 5.31 13.17
N LEU A 248 -3.58 4.12 13.73
CA LEU A 248 -2.56 3.20 13.26
C LEU A 248 -3.11 2.33 12.11
N HIS A 249 -2.46 2.42 10.96
CA HIS A 249 -2.60 1.47 9.86
C HIS A 249 -1.33 0.62 9.78
N ALA A 250 -1.44 -0.68 10.09
CA ALA A 250 -0.32 -1.61 10.03
C ALA A 250 -0.70 -2.81 9.16
N ALA A 251 -0.34 -2.75 7.88
CA ALA A 251 -0.67 -3.79 6.90
C ALA A 251 0.52 -4.70 6.58
N VAL A 252 0.20 -5.91 6.15
CA VAL A 252 1.18 -6.89 5.64
C VAL A 252 0.75 -7.39 4.27
N VAL A 253 1.68 -7.39 3.31
CA VAL A 253 1.48 -7.95 1.97
C VAL A 253 2.56 -8.98 1.66
N GLU A 254 2.11 -10.15 1.25
CA GLU A 254 2.94 -11.28 0.83
C GLU A 254 2.66 -11.64 -0.63
N LEU A 255 3.69 -11.60 -1.48
CA LEU A 255 3.59 -12.02 -2.88
C LEU A 255 4.50 -13.23 -3.12
N VAL A 256 3.97 -14.24 -3.83
CA VAL A 256 4.70 -15.44 -4.24
C VAL A 256 4.57 -15.60 -5.75
N ALA A 257 5.69 -15.55 -6.46
CA ALA A 257 5.76 -15.79 -7.90
C ALA A 257 6.60 -17.05 -8.18
N LEU A 258 5.98 -18.05 -8.84
CA LEU A 258 6.65 -19.29 -9.27
C LEU A 258 7.27 -19.13 -10.67
N ASP A 259 7.61 -20.22 -11.36
CA ASP A 259 8.35 -20.17 -12.63
C ASP A 259 7.62 -19.36 -13.70
N ASP A 260 8.32 -18.39 -14.34
CA ASP A 260 7.77 -17.50 -15.36
C ASP A 260 6.53 -16.69 -14.93
N ALA A 261 6.22 -16.64 -13.63
CA ALA A 261 5.06 -15.90 -13.12
C ALA A 261 5.33 -14.41 -13.01
N TYR A 262 4.29 -13.60 -13.21
CA TYR A 262 4.35 -12.14 -13.09
C TYR A 262 3.27 -11.59 -12.17
N ILE A 263 3.69 -10.85 -11.15
CA ILE A 263 2.79 -10.10 -10.25
C ILE A 263 3.13 -8.62 -10.36
N LYS A 264 2.17 -7.81 -10.81
CA LYS A 264 2.20 -6.37 -10.72
C LYS A 264 1.33 -5.92 -9.56
N TYR A 265 1.90 -5.27 -8.56
CA TYR A 265 1.19 -4.76 -7.39
C TYR A 265 1.31 -3.25 -7.34
N SER A 266 0.21 -2.57 -7.49
CA SER A 266 0.12 -1.12 -7.45
C SER A 266 -0.60 -0.64 -6.19
N THR A 267 -0.16 0.49 -5.62
CA THR A 267 -0.81 1.13 -4.48
C THR A 267 -0.98 2.62 -4.76
N VAL A 268 -2.19 3.11 -4.57
CA VAL A 268 -2.46 4.55 -4.51
C VAL A 268 -3.10 4.84 -3.15
N GLN A 269 -2.39 5.58 -2.30
CA GLN A 269 -2.84 5.88 -0.94
C GLN A 269 -3.13 7.36 -0.78
N ASN A 270 -4.31 7.65 -0.25
CA ASN A 270 -4.80 8.98 0.05
C ASN A 270 -5.31 9.01 1.49
N TRP A 271 -4.39 9.17 2.43
CA TRP A 271 -4.69 9.22 3.85
C TRP A 271 -4.92 10.65 4.34
N TYR A 272 -5.54 10.80 5.50
CA TYR A 272 -5.63 12.08 6.18
C TYR A 272 -4.30 12.42 6.89
N PRO A 273 -3.70 13.59 6.64
CA PRO A 273 -2.37 13.95 7.16
C PRO A 273 -2.36 14.49 8.59
N GLY A 274 -3.52 14.75 9.17
CA GLY A 274 -3.67 15.60 10.35
C GLY A 274 -3.98 17.05 9.96
N ASP A 275 -4.20 17.90 10.97
CA ASP A 275 -4.45 19.32 10.79
C ASP A 275 -3.15 20.13 10.57
N GLU A 276 -3.27 21.46 10.42
CA GLU A 276 -2.12 22.35 10.21
C GLU A 276 -1.14 22.38 11.39
N GLU A 277 -1.59 22.07 12.59
CA GLU A 277 -0.79 21.94 13.80
C GLU A 277 -0.10 20.56 13.89
N GLY A 278 -0.48 19.60 13.04
CA GLY A 278 0.02 18.21 13.01
C GLY A 278 -0.67 17.30 14.00
N LYS A 279 -1.92 17.63 14.40
CA LYS A 279 -2.76 16.81 15.26
C LYS A 279 -3.62 15.87 14.43
N GLY A 280 -3.76 14.62 14.85
CA GLY A 280 -4.50 13.60 14.13
C GLY A 280 -3.69 13.00 12.97
N GLY A 281 -4.40 12.34 12.05
CA GLY A 281 -3.84 11.74 10.86
C GLY A 281 -3.38 10.29 11.02
N ILE A 282 -3.05 9.68 9.90
CA ILE A 282 -2.76 8.24 9.83
C ILE A 282 -1.27 7.96 10.03
N TYR A 283 -0.95 6.98 10.87
CA TYR A 283 0.36 6.35 10.96
C TYR A 283 0.33 5.10 10.08
N ASN A 284 0.96 5.20 8.91
CA ASN A 284 0.92 4.19 7.86
C ASN A 284 2.19 3.33 7.88
N PHE A 285 2.17 2.23 8.65
CA PHE A 285 3.29 1.33 8.87
C PHE A 285 3.06 0.01 8.14
N VAL A 286 3.66 -0.16 6.97
CA VAL A 286 3.34 -1.26 6.07
C VAL A 286 4.55 -2.14 5.76
N THR A 287 4.37 -3.45 5.90
CA THR A 287 5.36 -4.46 5.53
C THR A 287 4.92 -5.18 4.25
N LYS A 288 5.61 -4.92 3.14
CA LYS A 288 5.36 -5.59 1.85
C LYS A 288 6.58 -6.40 1.44
N ARG A 289 6.40 -7.71 1.15
CA ARG A 289 7.46 -8.60 0.71
C ARG A 289 7.01 -9.41 -0.50
N GLY A 290 7.88 -9.46 -1.52
CA GLY A 290 7.72 -10.33 -2.68
C GLY A 290 8.81 -11.40 -2.70
N ASP A 291 8.43 -12.64 -2.95
CA ASP A 291 9.34 -13.77 -3.12
C ASP A 291 9.25 -14.29 -4.55
N CYS A 292 10.25 -13.96 -5.37
CA CYS A 292 10.44 -14.48 -6.70
C CYS A 292 11.09 -15.88 -6.58
N ARG A 293 10.27 -16.90 -6.27
CA ARG A 293 10.73 -18.28 -6.03
C ARG A 293 11.13 -18.98 -7.30
N GLY A 294 10.38 -18.75 -8.35
CA GLY A 294 10.56 -19.43 -9.63
C GLY A 294 11.61 -18.81 -10.53
N GLU A 295 12.11 -19.60 -11.51
CA GLU A 295 12.97 -19.10 -12.57
C GLU A 295 12.22 -18.07 -13.42
N ARG A 296 12.90 -17.00 -13.82
CA ARG A 296 12.34 -15.90 -14.65
C ARG A 296 11.07 -15.25 -14.09
N SER A 297 10.74 -15.52 -12.82
CA SER A 297 9.62 -14.87 -12.16
C SER A 297 9.85 -13.37 -11.99
N ARG A 298 8.78 -12.60 -11.97
CA ARG A 298 8.83 -11.14 -11.88
C ARG A 298 7.83 -10.60 -10.88
N ILE A 299 8.27 -9.71 -10.01
CA ILE A 299 7.40 -8.92 -9.12
C ILE A 299 7.71 -7.45 -9.34
N SER A 300 6.69 -6.66 -9.65
CA SER A 300 6.77 -5.21 -9.83
C SER A 300 5.89 -4.50 -8.79
N TRP A 301 6.51 -3.66 -7.98
CA TRP A 301 5.85 -2.77 -7.04
C TRP A 301 5.75 -1.38 -7.64
N THR A 302 4.54 -0.83 -7.73
CA THR A 302 4.32 0.58 -8.07
C THR A 302 3.55 1.23 -6.93
N GLN A 303 4.03 2.35 -6.39
CA GLN A 303 3.34 3.01 -5.30
C GLN A 303 3.33 4.53 -5.42
N VAL A 304 2.18 5.12 -5.08
CA VAL A 304 2.01 6.55 -4.87
C VAL A 304 1.52 6.75 -3.44
N GLU A 305 2.37 7.36 -2.62
CA GLU A 305 2.15 7.55 -1.19
C GLU A 305 1.90 9.02 -0.92
N THR A 306 0.69 9.34 -0.49
CA THR A 306 0.30 10.70 -0.10
C THR A 306 -0.53 10.68 1.18
N GLY A 307 -0.56 11.80 1.86
CA GLY A 307 -1.55 12.12 2.87
C GLY A 307 -1.28 11.61 4.28
N SER A 308 -0.51 10.56 4.53
CA SER A 308 -0.27 10.09 5.91
C SER A 308 0.48 11.13 6.76
N ALA A 309 0.14 11.24 8.03
CA ALA A 309 0.94 12.02 9.00
C ALA A 309 2.35 11.44 9.11
N ILE A 310 2.43 10.10 9.23
CA ILE A 310 3.68 9.33 9.26
C ILE A 310 3.59 8.17 8.28
N THR A 311 4.54 8.05 7.36
CA THR A 311 4.67 6.88 6.47
C THR A 311 5.95 6.11 6.77
N TRP A 312 5.82 4.81 7.03
CA TRP A 312 6.95 3.90 7.25
C TRP A 312 6.76 2.61 6.45
N LYS A 313 7.40 2.55 5.27
CA LYS A 313 7.07 1.51 4.30
C LYS A 313 8.24 1.15 3.37
N TYR A 314 8.61 -0.14 3.35
CA TYR A 314 9.67 -0.67 2.49
C TYR A 314 9.23 -1.96 1.79
N PRO A 315 8.59 -1.90 0.62
CA PRO A 315 8.41 -3.07 -0.22
C PRO A 315 9.74 -3.75 -0.54
N SER A 316 9.76 -5.05 -0.63
CA SER A 316 10.98 -5.78 -0.95
C SER A 316 10.74 -6.93 -1.92
N CYS A 317 11.81 -7.31 -2.65
CA CYS A 317 11.83 -8.54 -3.44
C CYS A 317 13.01 -9.41 -3.02
N VAL A 318 12.73 -10.69 -2.78
CA VAL A 318 13.74 -11.73 -2.65
C VAL A 318 13.82 -12.50 -3.97
N LEU A 319 14.91 -12.34 -4.70
CA LEU A 319 15.12 -12.89 -6.04
C LEU A 319 15.85 -14.25 -5.93
N ARG A 320 15.07 -15.32 -5.73
CA ARG A 320 15.58 -16.68 -5.50
C ARG A 320 15.76 -17.45 -6.80
N GLY A 321 14.77 -17.34 -7.69
CA GLY A 321 14.80 -18.03 -8.97
C GLY A 321 15.88 -17.48 -9.89
N LYS A 322 16.46 -18.35 -10.73
CA LYS A 322 17.38 -17.92 -11.77
C LYS A 322 16.71 -16.94 -12.71
N ASP A 323 17.43 -15.88 -13.11
CA ASP A 323 16.96 -14.83 -14.01
C ASP A 323 15.68 -14.11 -13.53
N SER A 324 15.32 -14.21 -12.24
CA SER A 324 14.16 -13.50 -11.69
C SER A 324 14.38 -11.99 -11.61
N ILE A 325 13.27 -11.23 -11.63
CA ILE A 325 13.28 -9.77 -11.74
C ILE A 325 12.43 -9.16 -10.61
N GLY A 326 13.01 -8.16 -9.91
CA GLY A 326 12.30 -7.32 -8.95
C GLY A 326 12.30 -5.87 -9.39
N GLU A 327 11.15 -5.23 -9.33
CA GLU A 327 11.00 -3.82 -9.72
C GLU A 327 10.33 -3.02 -8.63
N PHE A 328 10.73 -1.76 -8.52
CA PHE A 328 10.15 -0.82 -7.57
C PHE A 328 10.09 0.57 -8.19
N TYR A 329 8.87 1.05 -8.36
CA TYR A 329 8.55 2.39 -8.85
C TYR A 329 7.76 3.12 -7.77
N SER A 330 8.25 4.26 -7.29
CA SER A 330 7.65 4.96 -6.16
C SER A 330 7.63 6.46 -6.34
N VAL A 331 6.49 7.07 -6.00
CA VAL A 331 6.37 8.49 -5.69
C VAL A 331 5.93 8.60 -4.24
N ALA A 332 6.69 9.34 -3.42
CA ALA A 332 6.31 9.68 -2.07
C ALA A 332 6.23 11.21 -1.96
N VAL A 333 5.08 11.72 -1.51
CA VAL A 333 4.83 13.17 -1.40
C VAL A 333 4.50 13.51 0.03
N THR A 334 5.23 14.46 0.56
CA THR A 334 5.00 15.01 1.90
C THR A 334 4.82 16.52 1.84
N ASN A 335 3.86 17.04 2.59
CA ASN A 335 3.61 18.47 2.76
C ASN A 335 3.30 18.79 4.23
N GLY A 336 3.25 20.06 4.58
CA GLY A 336 2.91 20.51 5.93
C GLY A 336 3.88 19.96 6.99
N ARG A 337 3.40 19.08 7.86
CA ARG A 337 4.20 18.45 8.93
C ARG A 337 4.39 16.93 8.75
N GLN A 338 4.02 16.43 7.59
CA GLN A 338 4.13 15.00 7.28
C GLN A 338 5.59 14.52 7.33
N GLN A 339 5.77 13.28 7.72
CA GLN A 339 7.08 12.60 7.71
C GLN A 339 6.95 11.27 6.98
N ALA A 340 7.92 10.96 6.12
CA ALA A 340 7.98 9.69 5.42
C ALA A 340 9.39 9.10 5.49
N ASP A 341 9.49 7.85 5.92
CA ASP A 341 10.70 7.04 5.74
C ASP A 341 10.31 5.83 4.89
N THR A 342 10.60 5.93 3.59
CA THR A 342 10.19 4.97 2.57
C THR A 342 11.38 4.39 1.84
N GLY A 343 11.15 3.40 0.98
CA GLY A 343 12.20 2.83 0.16
C GLY A 343 11.94 1.38 -0.19
N THR A 344 13.02 0.64 -0.47
CA THR A 344 12.90 -0.75 -0.93
C THR A 344 14.10 -1.60 -0.53
N LYS A 345 13.91 -2.93 -0.59
CA LYS A 345 14.99 -3.91 -0.41
C LYS A 345 14.97 -4.90 -1.57
N MET A 346 16.06 -5.00 -2.31
CA MET A 346 16.24 -5.99 -3.39
C MET A 346 17.33 -6.97 -2.97
N ILE A 347 16.94 -8.24 -2.75
CA ILE A 347 17.82 -9.29 -2.24
C ILE A 347 18.03 -10.34 -3.33
N HIS A 348 19.19 -10.33 -3.95
CA HIS A 348 19.58 -11.24 -5.02
C HIS A 348 20.20 -12.51 -4.45
N ILE A 349 19.59 -13.66 -4.72
CA ILE A 349 20.04 -15.00 -4.30
C ILE A 349 20.36 -15.87 -5.52
N GLY A 350 19.50 -15.85 -6.52
CA GLY A 350 19.63 -16.62 -7.78
C GLY A 350 20.65 -16.04 -8.74
N GLU A 351 21.11 -16.85 -9.69
CA GLU A 351 21.98 -16.45 -10.79
C GLU A 351 21.20 -15.61 -11.81
N GLY A 352 21.83 -14.60 -12.44
CA GLY A 352 21.27 -13.78 -13.51
C GLY A 352 20.16 -12.82 -13.07
N THR A 353 19.88 -12.71 -11.76
CA THR A 353 18.78 -11.92 -11.23
C THR A 353 18.96 -10.41 -11.50
N ARG A 354 17.85 -9.71 -11.67
CA ARG A 354 17.85 -8.27 -11.98
C ARG A 354 16.93 -7.50 -11.06
N SER A 355 17.30 -6.26 -10.71
CA SER A 355 16.41 -5.35 -10.02
C SER A 355 16.49 -3.94 -10.59
N TYR A 356 15.32 -3.28 -10.62
CA TYR A 356 15.16 -1.90 -11.06
C TYR A 356 14.46 -1.11 -9.96
N ILE A 357 15.03 0.04 -9.62
CA ILE A 357 14.50 0.92 -8.58
C ILE A 357 14.42 2.33 -9.14
N VAL A 358 13.22 2.89 -9.17
CA VAL A 358 12.98 4.31 -9.50
C VAL A 358 12.15 4.90 -8.36
N ALA A 359 12.78 5.72 -7.53
CA ALA A 359 12.14 6.35 -6.39
C ALA A 359 12.16 7.87 -6.54
N LYS A 360 10.99 8.48 -6.55
CA LYS A 360 10.81 9.94 -6.62
C LYS A 360 10.23 10.42 -5.30
N GLY A 361 10.90 11.38 -4.68
CA GLY A 361 10.47 11.97 -3.43
C GLY A 361 10.18 13.46 -3.58
N ILE A 362 9.06 13.93 -3.02
CA ILE A 362 8.69 15.34 -3.02
C ILE A 362 8.43 15.78 -1.59
N SER A 363 9.13 16.81 -1.15
CA SER A 363 8.92 17.43 0.16
C SER A 363 8.56 18.89 0.02
N ALA A 364 7.51 19.30 0.72
CA ALA A 364 7.01 20.68 0.72
C ALA A 364 6.70 21.18 2.14
N GLY A 365 6.55 22.47 2.33
CA GLY A 365 6.19 23.06 3.61
C GLY A 365 7.26 22.86 4.69
N LYS A 366 6.94 22.11 5.74
CA LYS A 366 7.83 21.75 6.85
C LYS A 366 7.99 20.22 6.97
N SER A 367 7.66 19.51 5.91
CA SER A 367 7.69 18.06 5.87
C SER A 367 9.11 17.52 5.77
N ASP A 368 9.26 16.26 6.10
CA ASP A 368 10.53 15.55 6.04
C ASP A 368 10.35 14.19 5.36
N GLN A 369 11.27 13.87 4.44
CA GLN A 369 11.22 12.63 3.70
C GLN A 369 12.58 11.94 3.68
N SER A 370 12.56 10.63 3.88
CA SER A 370 13.72 9.77 3.75
C SER A 370 13.46 8.65 2.76
N TYR A 371 14.44 8.40 1.89
CA TYR A 371 14.51 7.20 1.07
C TYR A 371 15.59 6.26 1.59
N ARG A 372 15.25 4.98 1.83
CA ARG A 372 16.21 3.93 2.17
C ARG A 372 16.21 2.82 1.13
N GLY A 373 17.35 2.58 0.51
CA GLY A 373 17.50 1.53 -0.49
C GLY A 373 18.51 0.48 -0.06
N LEU A 374 18.07 -0.78 0.11
CA LEU A 374 18.98 -1.90 0.30
C LEU A 374 19.06 -2.72 -0.98
N VAL A 375 20.26 -2.87 -1.53
CA VAL A 375 20.57 -3.85 -2.57
C VAL A 375 21.57 -4.84 -2.01
N LYS A 376 21.13 -6.10 -1.82
CA LYS A 376 21.98 -7.18 -1.32
C LYS A 376 22.18 -8.24 -2.38
N ILE A 377 23.41 -8.44 -2.80
CA ILE A 377 23.80 -9.47 -3.75
C ILE A 377 24.53 -10.58 -3.01
N GLY A 378 23.86 -11.73 -2.93
CA GLY A 378 24.41 -12.91 -2.27
C GLY A 378 25.59 -13.53 -3.04
N PRO A 379 26.42 -14.34 -2.38
CA PRO A 379 27.62 -14.94 -3.00
C PRO A 379 27.30 -15.88 -4.18
N ARG A 380 26.07 -16.41 -4.26
CA ARG A 380 25.62 -17.30 -5.35
C ARG A 380 24.96 -16.55 -6.50
N ALA A 381 24.63 -15.28 -6.35
CA ALA A 381 23.95 -14.46 -7.36
C ALA A 381 24.92 -13.98 -8.45
N LYS A 382 25.48 -14.93 -9.19
CA LYS A 382 26.41 -14.66 -10.29
C LYS A 382 25.68 -13.92 -11.42
N GLY A 383 26.33 -12.87 -11.97
CA GLY A 383 25.77 -12.06 -13.06
C GLY A 383 24.56 -11.20 -12.66
N ALA A 384 24.31 -11.02 -11.38
CA ALA A 384 23.25 -10.17 -10.89
C ALA A 384 23.44 -8.71 -11.32
N ARG A 385 22.32 -8.02 -11.62
CA ARG A 385 22.33 -6.61 -12.03
C ARG A 385 21.34 -5.81 -11.22
N ASN A 386 21.72 -4.61 -10.82
CA ASN A 386 20.84 -3.63 -10.21
C ASN A 386 20.99 -2.28 -10.91
N PHE A 387 19.85 -1.62 -11.15
CA PHE A 387 19.78 -0.20 -11.46
C PHE A 387 18.95 0.49 -10.38
N THR A 388 19.46 1.59 -9.84
CA THR A 388 18.77 2.41 -8.84
C THR A 388 18.87 3.87 -9.21
N GLN A 389 17.72 4.53 -9.31
CA GLN A 389 17.58 5.98 -9.42
C GLN A 389 16.72 6.48 -8.27
N CYS A 390 17.25 7.38 -7.45
CA CYS A 390 16.49 8.00 -6.37
C CYS A 390 16.64 9.52 -6.44
N ASP A 391 15.54 10.19 -6.76
CA ASP A 391 15.51 11.63 -6.95
C ASP A 391 14.59 12.29 -5.92
N SER A 392 15.03 13.40 -5.36
CA SER A 392 14.26 14.21 -4.42
C SER A 392 14.05 15.63 -4.96
N LEU A 393 12.82 16.13 -4.83
CA LEU A 393 12.43 17.48 -5.20
C LEU A 393 11.95 18.24 -3.96
N LEU A 394 12.55 19.39 -3.70
CA LEU A 394 12.21 20.27 -2.58
C LEU A 394 11.39 21.45 -3.08
N ILE A 395 10.30 21.75 -2.37
CA ILE A 395 9.43 22.90 -2.62
C ILE A 395 9.41 23.75 -1.35
N GLY A 396 10.07 24.91 -1.41
CA GLY A 396 10.24 25.80 -0.26
C GLY A 396 11.56 25.57 0.49
N ASP A 397 11.70 26.24 1.67
CA ASP A 397 12.96 26.35 2.40
C ASP A 397 13.02 25.56 3.73
N LYS A 398 11.90 24.97 4.15
CA LYS A 398 11.77 24.34 5.48
C LYS A 398 11.52 22.85 5.46
N CYS A 399 11.44 22.27 4.26
CA CYS A 399 11.29 20.82 4.08
C CYS A 399 12.64 20.13 3.95
N GLY A 400 12.68 18.84 4.24
CA GLY A 400 13.87 18.01 4.19
C GLY A 400 13.74 16.81 3.25
N ALA A 401 14.86 16.37 2.68
CA ALA A 401 14.97 15.11 1.96
C ALA A 401 16.30 14.42 2.32
N HIS A 402 16.21 13.13 2.63
CA HIS A 402 17.36 12.32 3.05
C HIS A 402 17.44 11.03 2.23
N THR A 403 18.62 10.60 1.88
CA THR A 403 18.86 9.38 1.11
C THR A 403 19.87 8.49 1.83
N PHE A 404 19.44 7.24 2.11
CA PHE A 404 20.24 6.24 2.82
C PHE A 404 20.43 5.00 1.94
N PRO A 405 21.36 5.03 0.98
CA PRO A 405 21.67 3.87 0.14
C PRO A 405 22.50 2.87 0.94
N TYR A 406 22.16 1.58 0.82
CA TYR A 406 22.93 0.50 1.41
C TYR A 406 23.13 -0.62 0.39
N GLN A 407 24.39 -0.98 0.15
CA GLN A 407 24.76 -1.98 -0.86
C GLN A 407 25.68 -3.02 -0.25
N GLU A 408 25.22 -4.29 -0.26
CA GLU A 408 26.02 -5.44 0.12
C GLU A 408 26.32 -6.30 -1.11
N ILE A 409 27.57 -6.34 -1.57
CA ILE A 409 27.93 -7.05 -2.79
C ILE A 409 28.79 -8.26 -2.45
N GLY A 410 28.17 -9.44 -2.45
CA GLY A 410 28.84 -10.72 -2.15
C GLY A 410 29.37 -11.47 -3.38
N ASN A 411 29.21 -10.95 -4.60
CA ASN A 411 29.65 -11.60 -5.83
C ASN A 411 30.32 -10.60 -6.79
N SER A 412 31.54 -10.89 -7.22
CA SER A 412 32.36 -9.99 -8.06
C SER A 412 31.89 -9.88 -9.51
N THR A 413 30.96 -10.71 -9.97
CA THR A 413 30.37 -10.65 -11.31
C THR A 413 29.13 -9.76 -11.39
N ALA A 414 28.72 -9.16 -10.27
CA ALA A 414 27.58 -8.28 -10.22
C ALA A 414 27.88 -6.91 -10.84
N THR A 415 26.83 -6.30 -11.39
CA THR A 415 26.84 -4.92 -11.89
C THR A 415 25.80 -4.12 -11.12
N ILE A 416 26.23 -2.99 -10.53
CA ILE A 416 25.33 -2.07 -9.81
C ILE A 416 25.52 -0.67 -10.39
N GLU A 417 24.40 -0.06 -10.75
CA GLU A 417 24.30 1.33 -11.16
C GLU A 417 23.43 2.05 -10.15
N HIS A 418 23.94 3.14 -9.57
CA HIS A 418 23.19 3.92 -8.57
C HIS A 418 23.36 5.41 -8.85
N GLU A 419 22.23 6.08 -9.06
CA GLU A 419 22.15 7.53 -9.20
C GLU A 419 21.24 8.10 -8.10
N ALA A 420 21.64 9.22 -7.52
CA ALA A 420 20.83 9.95 -6.55
C ALA A 420 20.94 11.45 -6.82
N THR A 421 19.81 12.12 -6.91
CA THR A 421 19.74 13.56 -7.09
C THR A 421 18.85 14.22 -6.04
N THR A 422 19.19 15.43 -5.65
CA THR A 422 18.30 16.28 -4.86
C THR A 422 18.31 17.66 -5.50
N SER A 423 17.13 18.12 -5.86
CA SER A 423 16.93 19.41 -6.50
C SER A 423 15.86 20.22 -5.77
N LYS A 424 15.91 21.53 -5.92
CA LYS A 424 14.88 22.46 -5.49
C LYS A 424 14.27 23.12 -6.71
N ILE A 425 12.99 23.39 -6.71
CA ILE A 425 12.36 24.19 -7.76
C ILE A 425 13.02 25.58 -7.75
N GLY A 426 13.67 25.92 -8.86
CA GLY A 426 14.41 27.17 -8.99
C GLY A 426 13.50 28.36 -9.28
N GLU A 427 13.78 29.52 -8.67
CA GLU A 427 13.07 30.77 -8.97
C GLU A 427 13.12 31.12 -10.46
N ASP A 428 14.22 30.81 -11.15
CA ASP A 428 14.38 31.04 -12.59
C ASP A 428 13.39 30.20 -13.42
N GLN A 429 13.09 28.96 -13.01
CA GLN A 429 12.11 28.10 -13.67
C GLN A 429 10.69 28.64 -13.49
N LEU A 430 10.36 29.05 -12.27
CA LEU A 430 9.06 29.67 -11.96
C LEU A 430 8.90 30.99 -12.72
N PHE A 431 9.91 31.85 -12.68
CA PHE A 431 9.92 33.13 -13.43
C PHE A 431 9.74 32.91 -14.93
N TYR A 432 10.39 31.87 -15.49
CA TYR A 432 10.24 31.54 -16.92
C TYR A 432 8.80 31.13 -17.26
N CYS A 433 8.12 30.37 -16.42
CA CYS A 433 6.71 30.00 -16.59
C CYS A 433 5.79 31.23 -16.42
N GLN A 434 5.98 32.01 -15.34
CA GLN A 434 5.19 33.20 -15.04
C GLN A 434 5.31 34.24 -16.13
N SER A 435 6.50 34.40 -16.73
CA SER A 435 6.71 35.36 -17.86
C SER A 435 5.91 34.98 -19.11
N ARG A 436 5.34 33.75 -19.15
CA ARG A 436 4.45 33.27 -20.21
C ARG A 436 2.98 33.21 -19.80
N GLY A 437 2.64 33.80 -18.66
CA GLY A 437 1.29 33.89 -18.16
C GLY A 437 0.79 32.60 -17.44
N ILE A 438 1.69 31.69 -17.12
CA ILE A 438 1.37 30.50 -16.29
C ILE A 438 1.42 30.94 -14.82
N SER A 439 0.42 30.58 -14.03
CA SER A 439 0.43 30.86 -12.59
C SER A 439 1.58 30.11 -11.90
N GLU A 440 1.97 30.53 -10.71
CA GLU A 440 3.02 29.86 -9.96
C GLU A 440 2.60 28.44 -9.57
N GLU A 441 1.35 28.27 -9.16
CA GLU A 441 0.76 26.95 -8.81
C GLU A 441 0.75 26.02 -10.02
N ASP A 442 0.31 26.48 -11.19
CA ASP A 442 0.33 25.69 -12.41
C ASP A 442 1.76 25.31 -12.83
N ALA A 443 2.71 26.24 -12.68
CA ALA A 443 4.12 25.99 -12.98
C ALA A 443 4.70 24.87 -12.06
N VAL A 444 4.41 24.93 -10.76
CA VAL A 444 4.82 23.89 -9.81
C VAL A 444 4.17 22.56 -10.16
N SER A 445 2.87 22.54 -10.42
CA SER A 445 2.15 21.34 -10.85
C SER A 445 2.76 20.71 -12.11
N MET A 446 3.07 21.50 -13.13
CA MET A 446 3.72 21.03 -14.37
C MET A 446 5.11 20.41 -14.10
N ILE A 447 5.92 21.03 -13.24
CA ILE A 447 7.26 20.53 -12.88
C ILE A 447 7.16 19.22 -12.12
N VAL A 448 6.25 19.13 -11.15
CA VAL A 448 6.02 17.95 -10.32
C VAL A 448 5.49 16.78 -11.15
N ASN A 449 4.51 17.02 -12.01
CA ASN A 449 3.97 15.98 -12.90
C ASN A 449 5.05 15.46 -13.86
N GLY A 450 5.89 16.35 -14.40
CA GLY A 450 7.05 15.97 -15.20
C GLY A 450 8.07 15.12 -14.43
N PHE A 451 8.31 15.47 -13.16
CA PHE A 451 9.21 14.72 -12.27
C PHE A 451 8.71 13.31 -11.95
N CYS A 452 7.40 13.13 -11.79
CA CYS A 452 6.77 11.85 -11.44
C CYS A 452 6.44 10.96 -12.65
N LYS A 453 6.57 11.47 -13.88
CA LYS A 453 6.09 10.84 -15.11
C LYS A 453 6.50 9.37 -15.25
N ASP A 454 7.77 9.05 -14.97
CA ASP A 454 8.29 7.68 -15.14
C ASP A 454 7.57 6.67 -14.25
N VAL A 455 7.15 7.08 -13.06
CA VAL A 455 6.39 6.22 -12.13
C VAL A 455 4.93 6.13 -12.54
N PHE A 456 4.31 7.24 -12.97
CA PHE A 456 2.90 7.23 -13.37
C PHE A 456 2.64 6.39 -14.62
N GLN A 457 3.62 6.27 -15.52
CA GLN A 457 3.52 5.40 -16.69
C GLN A 457 3.43 3.90 -16.32
N GLU A 458 3.83 3.53 -15.11
CA GLU A 458 3.71 2.17 -14.59
C GLU A 458 2.32 1.88 -13.96
N LEU A 459 1.49 2.90 -13.73
CA LEU A 459 0.13 2.71 -13.25
C LEU A 459 -0.84 2.45 -14.42
N PRO A 460 -1.94 1.70 -14.19
CA PRO A 460 -3.07 1.72 -15.10
C PRO A 460 -3.58 3.15 -15.32
N MET A 461 -4.09 3.45 -16.51
CA MET A 461 -4.41 4.82 -16.93
C MET A 461 -5.38 5.54 -15.96
N GLU A 462 -6.41 4.86 -15.49
CA GLU A 462 -7.40 5.42 -14.57
C GLU A 462 -6.75 5.85 -13.25
N PHE A 463 -5.81 5.06 -12.75
CA PHE A 463 -5.10 5.32 -11.49
C PHE A 463 -3.95 6.32 -11.65
N ALA A 464 -3.37 6.42 -12.83
CA ALA A 464 -2.41 7.48 -13.14
C ALA A 464 -3.08 8.86 -13.06
N VAL A 465 -4.29 9.01 -13.59
CA VAL A 465 -5.10 10.24 -13.50
C VAL A 465 -5.47 10.56 -12.05
N GLU A 466 -5.86 9.55 -11.26
CA GLU A 466 -6.13 9.72 -9.83
C GLU A 466 -4.86 10.17 -9.07
N ALA A 467 -3.73 9.53 -9.32
CA ALA A 467 -2.45 9.89 -8.70
C ALA A 467 -2.02 11.32 -9.05
N GLU A 468 -2.17 11.75 -10.29
CA GLU A 468 -1.90 13.15 -10.70
C GLU A 468 -2.82 14.15 -9.98
N ALA A 469 -4.10 13.82 -9.84
CA ALA A 469 -5.06 14.67 -9.11
C ALA A 469 -4.71 14.77 -7.62
N LEU A 470 -4.33 13.65 -6.98
CA LEU A 470 -3.91 13.61 -5.58
C LEU A 470 -2.65 14.43 -5.32
N LEU A 471 -1.67 14.37 -6.23
CA LEU A 471 -0.45 15.19 -6.16
C LEU A 471 -0.76 16.68 -6.13
N ASN A 472 -1.63 17.12 -7.02
CA ASN A 472 -2.01 18.55 -7.11
C ASN A 472 -2.69 19.01 -5.82
N VAL A 473 -3.62 18.21 -5.26
CA VAL A 473 -4.30 18.50 -3.99
C VAL A 473 -3.30 18.52 -2.82
N THR A 474 -2.39 17.54 -2.75
CA THR A 474 -1.42 17.45 -1.66
C THR A 474 -0.45 18.63 -1.63
N LEU A 475 -0.14 19.22 -2.78
CA LEU A 475 0.80 20.33 -2.91
C LEU A 475 0.12 21.72 -2.98
N GLU A 476 -1.21 21.78 -2.93
CA GLU A 476 -1.95 23.01 -2.87
C GLU A 476 -1.52 23.84 -1.64
N GLY A 477 -1.22 25.13 -1.84
CA GLY A 477 -0.70 25.99 -0.78
C GLY A 477 0.77 25.76 -0.38
N ALA A 478 1.47 24.81 -1.00
CA ALA A 478 2.90 24.57 -0.71
C ALA A 478 3.84 25.70 -1.20
N VAL A 479 3.34 26.59 -2.03
CA VAL A 479 4.07 27.68 -2.71
C VAL A 479 3.86 29.03 -2.04
N GLY A 480 3.34 29.08 -0.80
CA GLY A 480 3.08 30.32 -0.04
C GLY A 480 4.16 30.63 1.01
#